data_cbde45a97c8db40e32b73851884c2c6b
#
_entry.id   cbde45a97c8db40e32b73851884c2c6b
#
_cell.length_a   1.000
_cell.length_b   1.000
_cell.length_c   1.000
_cell.angle_alpha   90.00
_cell.angle_beta   90.00
_cell.angle_gamma   90.00
#
_symmetry.space_group_name_H-M   'P 1'
#
loop_
_entity.id
_entity.type
_entity.pdbx_description
1 polymer ?
#
loop_
_entity_poly.entity_id
_entity_poly.type
_entity_poly.pdbx_seq_one_letter_code
_entity_poly.pdbx_strand_id
1 'polypeptide(L)'
;MQLYTANGNWRKTFRSVLLGLAVGLTLALLNVLALKISQGGSKSWQNPVSALVDALQPAVVDEVIYRFALWSLLWVVLNKTTPEKAVWLSGLLAMLVHTYQHFDDLFIQSPLIAIGMGAVMAIFWGIPPLILARRRGLESAIAFHWIQDVARFVTGF
;
A
#
# COMPACT_ATOMS: atom_id res chain seq x y z
N MET A 1 2.70 -20.67 0.11
CA MET A 1 2.21 -19.47 -0.62
C MET A 1 3.26 -19.12 -1.66
N GLN A 2 2.91 -19.17 -2.93
CA GLN A 2 3.77 -18.53 -3.92
C GLN A 2 3.24 -17.08 -4.09
N LEU A 3 3.95 -16.13 -3.51
CA LEU A 3 3.88 -14.78 -4.04
C LEU A 3 4.36 -14.90 -5.49
N TYR A 4 3.62 -14.34 -6.40
CA TYR A 4 3.98 -14.35 -7.80
C TYR A 4 5.42 -13.81 -7.93
N THR A 5 6.30 -14.62 -8.47
CA THR A 5 7.65 -14.19 -8.83
C THR A 5 7.73 -14.15 -10.35
N ALA A 6 8.33 -13.13 -10.88
CA ALA A 6 8.55 -13.00 -12.32
C ALA A 6 9.50 -14.07 -12.90
N ASN A 7 10.01 -14.96 -12.05
CA ASN A 7 10.96 -16.03 -12.38
C ASN A 7 12.14 -15.56 -13.25
N GLY A 8 12.68 -14.38 -12.96
CA GLY A 8 13.76 -13.76 -13.76
C GLY A 8 13.31 -13.18 -15.09
N ASN A 9 12.02 -13.20 -15.42
CA ASN A 9 11.52 -12.62 -16.66
C ASN A 9 11.31 -11.11 -16.51
N TRP A 10 12.32 -10.32 -16.91
CA TRP A 10 12.31 -8.87 -16.80
C TRP A 10 11.10 -8.18 -17.46
N ARG A 11 10.57 -8.75 -18.56
CA ARG A 11 9.38 -8.20 -19.25
C ARG A 11 8.13 -8.32 -18.38
N LYS A 12 8.01 -9.41 -17.64
CA LYS A 12 6.89 -9.59 -16.68
C LYS A 12 7.03 -8.64 -15.52
N THR A 13 8.23 -8.52 -14.94
CA THR A 13 8.53 -7.56 -13.87
C THR A 13 8.22 -6.13 -14.33
N PHE A 14 8.70 -5.72 -15.48
CA PHE A 14 8.46 -4.39 -16.02
C PHE A 14 6.95 -4.09 -16.19
N ARG A 15 6.18 -5.03 -16.76
CA ARG A 15 4.73 -4.89 -16.89
C ARG A 15 4.03 -4.81 -15.52
N SER A 16 4.51 -5.56 -14.52
CA SER A 16 3.99 -5.51 -13.15
C SER A 16 4.24 -4.15 -12.51
N VAL A 17 5.45 -3.61 -12.66
CA VAL A 17 5.80 -2.27 -12.20
C VAL A 17 4.95 -1.20 -12.89
N LEU A 18 4.83 -1.23 -14.21
CA LEU A 18 3.99 -0.28 -14.93
C LEU A 18 2.53 -0.32 -14.49
N LEU A 19 1.99 -1.51 -14.24
CA LEU A 19 0.62 -1.63 -13.73
C LEU A 19 0.49 -1.04 -12.33
N GLY A 20 1.47 -1.31 -11.44
CA GLY A 20 1.52 -0.72 -10.10
C GLY A 20 1.55 0.81 -10.16
N LEU A 21 2.42 1.38 -11.01
CA LEU A 21 2.50 2.82 -11.23
C LEU A 21 1.18 3.40 -11.77
N ALA A 22 0.56 2.76 -12.75
CA ALA A 22 -0.68 3.26 -13.35
C ALA A 22 -1.84 3.28 -12.35
N VAL A 23 -2.04 2.18 -11.61
CA VAL A 23 -3.09 2.11 -10.59
C VAL A 23 -2.77 3.06 -9.43
N GLY A 24 -1.52 3.11 -8.98
CA GLY A 24 -1.05 3.98 -7.91
C GLY A 24 -1.22 5.46 -8.26
N LEU A 25 -0.81 5.89 -9.44
CA LEU A 25 -0.94 7.27 -9.88
C LEU A 25 -2.42 7.70 -9.97
N THR A 26 -3.29 6.84 -10.50
CA THR A 26 -4.72 7.15 -10.58
C THR A 26 -5.31 7.41 -9.21
N LEU A 27 -5.03 6.54 -8.23
CA LEU A 27 -5.52 6.71 -6.87
C LEU A 27 -4.83 7.87 -6.13
N ALA A 28 -3.53 8.11 -6.39
CA ALA A 28 -2.82 9.26 -5.84
C ALA A 28 -3.45 10.59 -6.29
N LEU A 29 -3.76 10.73 -7.56
CA LEU A 29 -4.42 11.94 -8.09
C LEU A 29 -5.80 12.15 -7.48
N LEU A 30 -6.59 11.08 -7.32
CA LEU A 30 -7.88 11.15 -6.64
C LEU A 30 -7.73 11.57 -5.17
N ASN A 31 -6.72 11.03 -4.48
CA ASN A 31 -6.43 11.41 -3.10
C ASN A 31 -6.03 12.88 -2.97
N VAL A 32 -5.06 13.33 -3.78
CA VAL A 32 -4.61 14.73 -3.79
C VAL A 32 -5.78 15.67 -4.08
N LEU A 33 -6.65 15.32 -5.03
CA LEU A 33 -7.85 16.11 -5.34
C LEU A 33 -8.80 16.17 -4.14
N ALA A 34 -9.06 15.04 -3.48
CA ALA A 34 -9.91 14.99 -2.30
C ALA A 34 -9.33 15.82 -1.14
N LEU A 35 -8.02 15.71 -0.89
CA LEU A 35 -7.33 16.50 0.13
C LEU A 35 -7.35 18.01 -0.19
N LYS A 36 -7.13 18.37 -1.44
CA LYS A 36 -7.22 19.78 -1.87
C LYS A 36 -8.61 20.38 -1.66
N ILE A 37 -9.66 19.61 -1.93
CA ILE A 37 -11.04 20.04 -1.70
C ILE A 37 -11.35 20.15 -0.20
N SER A 38 -10.88 19.19 0.61
CA SER A 38 -11.22 19.14 2.05
C SER A 38 -10.37 20.06 2.92
N GLN A 39 -9.08 20.25 2.59
CA GLN A 39 -8.13 21.00 3.41
C GLN A 39 -7.74 22.37 2.85
N GLY A 40 -8.07 22.64 1.61
CA GLY A 40 -7.92 23.97 0.96
C GLY A 40 -6.51 24.32 0.47
N GLY A 41 -5.45 23.75 1.00
CA GLY A 41 -4.08 24.09 0.60
C GLY A 41 -3.05 23.05 1.01
N SER A 42 -1.93 22.99 0.28
CA SER A 42 -0.78 22.14 0.65
C SER A 42 -0.04 22.70 1.87
N LYS A 43 0.44 21.81 2.73
CA LYS A 43 1.22 22.21 3.92
C LYS A 43 2.68 22.46 3.59
N SER A 44 3.30 21.57 2.86
CA SER A 44 4.69 21.67 2.42
C SER A 44 4.87 20.79 1.20
N TRP A 45 5.53 21.28 0.18
CA TRP A 45 5.87 20.48 -0.99
C TRP A 45 7.38 20.21 -1.03
N GLN A 46 7.76 19.08 -1.60
CA GLN A 46 9.16 18.74 -1.82
C GLN A 46 9.55 18.93 -3.29
N ASN A 47 10.85 19.13 -3.51
CA ASN A 47 11.41 19.05 -4.84
C ASN A 47 11.11 17.67 -5.45
N PRO A 48 10.64 17.58 -6.71
CA PRO A 48 10.28 16.29 -7.33
C PRO A 48 11.41 15.25 -7.29
N VAL A 49 12.67 15.67 -7.44
CA VAL A 49 13.81 14.72 -7.39
C VAL A 49 13.97 14.16 -5.99
N SER A 50 13.89 14.99 -4.96
CA SER A 50 13.93 14.54 -3.56
C SER A 50 12.74 13.62 -3.26
N ALA A 51 11.53 13.98 -3.69
CA ALA A 51 10.35 13.18 -3.50
C ALA A 51 10.46 11.76 -4.12
N LEU A 52 11.05 11.65 -5.32
CA LEU A 52 11.30 10.37 -5.97
C LEU A 52 12.23 9.46 -5.14
N VAL A 53 13.24 10.04 -4.52
CA VAL A 53 14.22 9.30 -3.71
C VAL A 53 13.64 8.97 -2.34
N ASP A 54 13.07 9.96 -1.66
CA ASP A 54 12.58 9.82 -0.29
C ASP A 54 11.39 8.85 -0.19
N ALA A 55 10.54 8.80 -1.22
CA ALA A 55 9.44 7.86 -1.30
C ALA A 55 9.86 6.39 -1.47
N LEU A 56 11.10 6.11 -1.90
CA LEU A 56 11.56 4.72 -2.08
C LEU A 56 11.67 3.98 -0.76
N GLN A 57 12.15 4.63 0.29
CA GLN A 57 12.36 3.98 1.57
C GLN A 57 11.04 3.45 2.16
N PRO A 58 10.00 4.27 2.41
CA PRO A 58 8.74 3.77 2.95
C PRO A 58 8.09 2.74 2.01
N ALA A 59 8.08 3.00 0.70
CA ALA A 59 7.47 2.07 -0.25
C ALA A 59 8.11 0.67 -0.24
N VAL A 60 9.42 0.57 -0.10
CA VAL A 60 10.10 -0.73 -0.04
C VAL A 60 9.95 -1.34 1.34
N VAL A 61 10.17 -0.58 2.41
CA VAL A 61 10.17 -1.08 3.78
C VAL A 61 8.79 -1.60 4.17
N ASP A 62 7.75 -0.82 3.93
CA ASP A 62 6.38 -1.19 4.30
C ASP A 62 5.89 -2.41 3.50
N GLU A 63 6.17 -2.45 2.21
CA GLU A 63 5.77 -3.59 1.39
C GLU A 63 6.52 -4.88 1.79
N VAL A 64 7.80 -4.77 2.16
CA VAL A 64 8.58 -5.91 2.64
C VAL A 64 8.10 -6.36 4.03
N ILE A 65 7.84 -5.46 4.94
CA ILE A 65 7.38 -5.81 6.29
C ILE A 65 5.97 -6.40 6.25
N TYR A 66 5.01 -5.71 5.64
CA TYR A 66 3.60 -6.09 5.75
C TYR A 66 3.17 -7.09 4.69
N ARG A 67 3.59 -6.91 3.42
CA ARG A 67 3.14 -7.78 2.33
C ARG A 67 4.06 -8.96 2.04
N PHE A 68 5.32 -8.90 2.44
CA PHE A 68 6.19 -10.06 2.33
C PHE A 68 6.31 -10.81 3.66
N ALA A 69 6.80 -10.17 4.72
CA ALA A 69 7.10 -10.86 5.97
C ALA A 69 5.82 -11.20 6.77
N LEU A 70 5.01 -10.20 7.14
CA LEU A 70 3.82 -10.41 7.98
C LEU A 70 2.77 -11.27 7.27
N TRP A 71 2.48 -11.00 6.01
CA TRP A 71 1.53 -11.81 5.24
C TRP A 71 1.99 -13.26 5.16
N SER A 72 3.27 -13.52 4.90
CA SER A 72 3.81 -14.86 4.84
C SER A 72 3.74 -15.57 6.19
N LEU A 73 4.07 -14.89 7.29
CA LEU A 73 3.97 -15.41 8.64
C LEU A 73 2.52 -15.80 8.99
N LEU A 74 1.59 -14.89 8.78
CA LEU A 74 0.16 -15.14 9.03
C LEU A 74 -0.37 -16.30 8.15
N TRP A 75 0.08 -16.38 6.90
CA TRP A 75 -0.29 -17.49 6.04
C TRP A 75 0.21 -18.84 6.58
N VAL A 76 1.44 -18.93 7.07
CA VAL A 76 1.98 -20.17 7.68
C VAL A 76 1.10 -20.62 8.85
N VAL A 77 0.66 -19.69 9.68
CA VAL A 77 -0.21 -19.98 10.84
C VAL A 77 -1.61 -20.41 10.38
N LEU A 78 -2.25 -19.63 9.54
CA LEU A 78 -3.65 -19.84 9.12
C LEU A 78 -3.81 -21.05 8.17
N ASN A 79 -2.78 -21.38 7.40
CA ASN A 79 -2.83 -22.51 6.48
C ASN A 79 -3.00 -23.86 7.18
N LYS A 80 -2.67 -23.93 8.47
CA LYS A 80 -2.87 -25.14 9.30
C LYS A 80 -4.35 -25.39 9.63
N THR A 81 -5.15 -24.34 9.71
CA THR A 81 -6.55 -24.41 10.15
C THR A 81 -7.56 -24.13 9.02
N THR A 82 -7.22 -23.25 8.09
CA THR A 82 -8.11 -22.82 7.01
C THR A 82 -7.37 -22.74 5.66
N PRO A 83 -6.87 -23.86 5.10
CA PRO A 83 -5.95 -23.84 3.96
C PRO A 83 -6.54 -23.12 2.71
N GLU A 84 -7.82 -23.31 2.42
CA GLU A 84 -8.45 -22.71 1.23
C GLU A 84 -8.52 -21.20 1.28
N LYS A 85 -8.73 -20.64 2.48
CA LYS A 85 -8.91 -19.19 2.70
C LYS A 85 -7.66 -18.51 3.21
N ALA A 86 -6.66 -19.28 3.64
CA ALA A 86 -5.48 -18.78 4.35
C ALA A 86 -4.75 -17.65 3.61
N VAL A 87 -4.64 -17.74 2.29
CA VAL A 87 -3.93 -16.73 1.49
C VAL A 87 -4.61 -15.37 1.56
N TRP A 88 -5.92 -15.33 1.37
CA TRP A 88 -6.64 -14.06 1.38
C TRP A 88 -6.84 -13.53 2.80
N LEU A 89 -7.15 -14.40 3.75
CA LEU A 89 -7.35 -14.00 5.14
C LEU A 89 -6.05 -13.43 5.74
N SER A 90 -4.93 -14.10 5.53
CA SER A 90 -3.62 -13.59 6.00
C SER A 90 -3.23 -12.28 5.33
N GLY A 91 -3.51 -12.12 4.03
CA GLY A 91 -3.25 -10.88 3.32
C GLY A 91 -4.13 -9.73 3.81
N LEU A 92 -5.41 -9.97 4.04
CA LEU A 92 -6.33 -8.99 4.61
C LEU A 92 -5.93 -8.57 6.03
N LEU A 93 -5.53 -9.52 6.87
CA LEU A 93 -5.05 -9.23 8.22
C LEU A 93 -3.76 -8.39 8.19
N ALA A 94 -2.79 -8.76 7.37
CA ALA A 94 -1.56 -8.00 7.21
C ALA A 94 -1.82 -6.57 6.68
N MET A 95 -2.75 -6.44 5.73
CA MET A 95 -3.21 -5.15 5.21
C MET A 95 -3.87 -4.30 6.30
N LEU A 96 -4.75 -4.87 7.11
CA LEU A 96 -5.40 -4.15 8.20
C LEU A 96 -4.39 -3.65 9.24
N VAL A 97 -3.43 -4.50 9.63
CA VAL A 97 -2.34 -4.09 10.54
C VAL A 97 -1.57 -2.91 9.95
N HIS A 98 -1.18 -2.99 8.67
CA HIS A 98 -0.50 -1.88 7.99
C HIS A 98 -1.35 -0.60 7.95
N THR A 99 -2.62 -0.73 7.60
CA THR A 99 -3.51 0.44 7.50
C THR A 99 -3.72 1.12 8.84
N TYR A 100 -4.03 0.35 9.87
CA TYR A 100 -4.44 0.92 11.16
C TYR A 100 -3.29 1.47 11.99
N GLN A 101 -2.04 1.08 11.76
CA GLN A 101 -0.88 1.72 12.40
C GLN A 101 -0.77 3.22 12.11
N HIS A 102 -1.35 3.71 11.01
CA HIS A 102 -1.35 5.14 10.69
C HIS A 102 -2.36 5.96 11.50
N PHE A 103 -3.18 5.31 12.33
CA PHE A 103 -4.27 5.93 13.09
C PHE A 103 -4.12 5.78 14.60
N ASP A 104 -2.95 5.41 15.12
CA ASP A 104 -2.73 5.13 16.53
C ASP A 104 -3.18 6.30 17.43
N ASP A 105 -2.74 7.52 17.12
CA ASP A 105 -3.15 8.71 17.88
C ASP A 105 -4.65 9.00 17.77
N LEU A 106 -5.23 8.73 16.58
CA LEU A 106 -6.65 8.96 16.36
C LEU A 106 -7.51 7.93 17.08
N PHE A 107 -7.01 6.70 17.29
CA PHE A 107 -7.70 5.71 18.12
C PHE A 107 -7.83 6.13 19.56
N ILE A 108 -6.83 6.84 20.09
CA ILE A 108 -6.87 7.38 21.47
C ILE A 108 -7.90 8.51 21.56
N GLN A 109 -7.97 9.39 20.56
CA GLN A 109 -8.82 10.58 20.57
C GLN A 109 -10.26 10.28 20.17
N SER A 110 -10.47 9.46 19.15
CA SER A 110 -11.78 9.18 18.56
C SER A 110 -11.80 7.83 17.83
N PRO A 111 -12.02 6.71 18.55
CA PRO A 111 -11.97 5.36 18.00
C PRO A 111 -12.89 5.13 16.81
N LEU A 112 -14.11 5.67 16.83
CA LEU A 112 -15.08 5.51 15.74
C LEU A 112 -14.61 6.18 14.46
N ILE A 113 -14.01 7.37 14.56
CA ILE A 113 -13.46 8.09 13.41
C ILE A 113 -12.24 7.31 12.87
N ALA A 114 -11.37 6.82 13.75
CA ALA A 114 -10.21 6.01 13.35
C ALA A 114 -10.63 4.74 12.59
N ILE A 115 -11.66 4.03 13.07
CA ILE A 115 -12.21 2.85 12.38
C ILE A 115 -12.75 3.24 11.01
N GLY A 116 -13.55 4.29 10.92
CA GLY A 116 -14.14 4.75 9.66
C GLY A 116 -13.07 5.18 8.64
N MET A 117 -12.12 6.00 9.04
CA MET A 117 -11.01 6.45 8.19
C MET A 117 -10.11 5.28 7.78
N GLY A 118 -9.78 4.38 8.71
CA GLY A 118 -9.02 3.18 8.42
C GLY A 118 -9.72 2.27 7.42
N ALA A 119 -11.06 2.12 7.50
CA ALA A 119 -11.83 1.36 6.53
C ALA A 119 -11.76 1.97 5.11
N VAL A 120 -11.89 3.29 5.00
CA VAL A 120 -11.73 4.01 3.72
C VAL A 120 -10.31 3.81 3.18
N MET A 121 -9.29 4.01 4.02
CA MET A 121 -7.90 3.76 3.61
C MET A 121 -7.66 2.32 3.19
N ALA A 122 -8.18 1.34 3.92
CA ALA A 122 -8.05 -0.06 3.56
C ALA A 122 -8.63 -0.35 2.16
N ILE A 123 -9.76 0.23 1.80
CA ILE A 123 -10.40 0.03 0.49
C ILE A 123 -9.55 0.63 -0.64
N PHE A 124 -9.11 1.87 -0.50
CA PHE A 124 -8.46 2.59 -1.60
C PHE A 124 -6.94 2.41 -1.64
N TRP A 125 -6.28 2.22 -0.49
CA TRP A 125 -4.82 2.11 -0.37
C TRP A 125 -4.33 0.76 0.13
N GLY A 126 -5.19 -0.04 0.74
CA GLY A 126 -4.84 -1.38 1.23
C GLY A 126 -5.14 -2.49 0.23
N ILE A 127 -6.38 -2.56 -0.28
CA ILE A 127 -6.83 -3.62 -1.19
C ILE A 127 -6.12 -3.61 -2.55
N PRO A 128 -5.96 -2.46 -3.26
CA PRO A 128 -5.30 -2.47 -4.55
C PRO A 128 -3.89 -3.05 -4.53
N PRO A 129 -2.95 -2.61 -3.65
CA PRO A 129 -1.63 -3.21 -3.60
C PRO A 129 -1.63 -4.65 -3.04
N LEU A 130 -2.60 -5.04 -2.21
CA LEU A 130 -2.79 -6.45 -1.83
C LEU A 130 -3.06 -7.33 -3.05
N ILE A 131 -3.99 -6.91 -3.92
CA ILE A 131 -4.31 -7.61 -5.17
C ILE A 131 -3.11 -7.61 -6.13
N LEU A 132 -2.42 -6.48 -6.25
CA LEU A 132 -1.22 -6.34 -7.07
C LEU A 132 -0.12 -7.30 -6.59
N ALA A 133 0.21 -7.29 -5.30
CA ALA A 133 1.21 -8.20 -4.73
C ALA A 133 0.84 -9.67 -4.97
N ARG A 134 -0.43 -10.03 -4.84
CA ARG A 134 -0.90 -11.40 -5.03
C ARG A 134 -0.87 -11.86 -6.48
N ARG A 135 -1.23 -11.00 -7.42
CA ARG A 135 -1.41 -11.35 -8.84
C ARG A 135 -0.23 -11.00 -9.73
N ARG A 136 0.57 -10.01 -9.36
CA ARG A 136 1.62 -9.43 -10.18
C ARG A 136 3.00 -9.44 -9.54
N GLY A 137 3.08 -9.64 -8.23
CA GLY A 137 4.31 -9.65 -7.47
C GLY A 137 4.49 -8.44 -6.59
N LEU A 138 5.40 -8.56 -5.63
CA LEU A 138 5.71 -7.51 -4.66
C LEU A 138 6.17 -6.21 -5.33
N GLU A 139 6.88 -6.33 -6.45
CA GLU A 139 7.36 -5.19 -7.25
C GLU A 139 6.24 -4.29 -7.73
N SER A 140 5.06 -4.85 -8.01
CA SER A 140 3.89 -4.04 -8.41
C SER A 140 3.26 -3.28 -7.24
N ALA A 141 3.29 -3.85 -6.04
CA ALA A 141 2.83 -3.19 -4.84
C ALA A 141 3.80 -2.09 -4.39
N ILE A 142 5.12 -2.35 -4.46
CA ILE A 142 6.15 -1.33 -4.20
C ILE A 142 5.99 -0.15 -5.17
N ALA A 143 5.82 -0.41 -6.46
CA ALA A 143 5.63 0.64 -7.45
C ALA A 143 4.34 1.46 -7.22
N PHE A 144 3.27 0.79 -6.82
CA PHE A 144 2.01 1.43 -6.41
C PHE A 144 2.23 2.37 -5.22
N HIS A 145 2.85 1.87 -4.14
CA HIS A 145 3.10 2.64 -2.92
C HIS A 145 4.04 3.82 -3.20
N TRP A 146 5.13 3.56 -3.91
CA TRP A 146 6.10 4.58 -4.27
C TRP A 146 5.47 5.78 -4.98
N ILE A 147 4.67 5.56 -6.01
CA ILE A 147 4.05 6.68 -6.75
C ILE A 147 3.00 7.43 -5.92
N GLN A 148 2.36 6.76 -4.95
CA GLN A 148 1.48 7.39 -3.98
C GLN A 148 2.23 8.38 -3.10
N ASP A 149 3.36 7.96 -2.53
CA ASP A 149 4.18 8.82 -1.67
C ASP A 149 4.85 9.94 -2.47
N VAL A 150 5.34 9.67 -3.68
CA VAL A 150 5.85 10.72 -4.57
C VAL A 150 4.80 11.80 -4.80
N ALA A 151 3.57 11.41 -5.11
CA ALA A 151 2.49 12.36 -5.34
C ALA A 151 2.18 13.21 -4.08
N ARG A 152 2.16 12.57 -2.90
CA ARG A 152 1.98 13.27 -1.61
C ARG A 152 3.10 14.25 -1.34
N PHE A 153 4.35 13.84 -1.47
CA PHE A 153 5.52 14.66 -1.20
C PHE A 153 5.61 15.87 -2.15
N VAL A 154 5.36 15.65 -3.45
CA VAL A 154 5.38 16.73 -4.45
C VAL A 154 4.22 17.71 -4.25
N THR A 155 3.06 17.25 -3.82
CA THR A 155 1.87 18.11 -3.65
C THR A 155 1.75 18.71 -2.25
N GLY A 156 2.52 18.17 -1.27
CA GLY A 156 2.52 18.66 0.11
C GLY A 156 1.30 18.26 0.94
N PHE A 157 0.66 17.16 0.57
CA PHE A 157 -0.49 16.61 1.29
C PHE A 157 -0.17 15.35 2.09
#